data_ef88d667af843a585fa518bc4f370fd5
#
_entry.id   ef88d667af843a585fa518bc4f370fd5
#
_cell.length_a   1.000
_cell.length_b   1.000
_cell.length_c   1.000
_cell.angle_alpha   90.00
_cell.angle_beta   90.00
_cell.angle_gamma   90.00
#
_symmetry.space_group_name_H-M   'P 1'
#
loop_
_entity.id
_entity.type
_entity.pdbx_description
1 polymer ?
#
loop_
_entity_poly.entity_id
_entity_poly.type
_entity_poly.pdbx_seq_one_letter_code
_entity_poly.pdbx_strand_id
1 'polypeptide(L)'
;MKGKHTQTLAVIPAVHKAGRIQTCSIQILTDSDIRTATFNVDINGQEYSFQNALGYWEGDRGKSFPKRYIWTQCCFPEGSLMLSVADIPLAGSYFTGIIGFVLWKGKEYRIATYLGARVVQIQNKIVRIIQGSLELEVRLLKASNRPLKAPKDGDMMRTIHESAACRVYYRFCVRTGTLFCFETDRASFEYEYV
;
A
#
# COMPACT_ATOMS: atom_id res chain seq x y z
N MET A 1 21.51 11.11 -20.53
CA MET A 1 20.05 11.36 -20.63
C MET A 1 19.55 11.50 -19.21
N LYS A 2 19.06 12.69 -18.81
CA LYS A 2 18.53 12.92 -17.47
C LYS A 2 17.16 12.24 -17.35
N GLY A 3 17.06 11.21 -16.50
CA GLY A 3 15.81 10.57 -16.17
C GLY A 3 14.82 11.56 -15.55
N LYS A 4 13.59 11.58 -16.03
CA LYS A 4 12.50 12.35 -15.42
C LYS A 4 12.11 11.68 -14.12
N HIS A 5 12.41 12.30 -12.99
CA HIS A 5 11.88 11.93 -11.69
C HIS A 5 10.37 12.19 -11.70
N THR A 6 9.57 11.14 -11.64
CA THR A 6 8.12 11.28 -11.46
C THR A 6 7.81 11.08 -9.99
N GLN A 7 7.75 12.17 -9.24
CA GLN A 7 7.18 12.15 -7.91
C GLN A 7 5.67 12.11 -8.04
N THR A 8 5.04 11.06 -7.55
CA THR A 8 3.59 11.00 -7.46
C THR A 8 3.19 11.26 -6.01
N LEU A 9 2.69 12.45 -5.76
CA LEU A 9 2.05 12.79 -4.50
C LEU A 9 0.55 12.47 -4.60
N ALA A 10 0.09 11.47 -3.88
CA ALA A 10 -1.33 11.25 -3.72
C ALA A 10 -1.75 11.80 -2.35
N VAL A 11 -2.68 12.74 -2.36
CA VAL A 11 -3.27 13.31 -1.15
C VAL A 11 -4.64 12.70 -0.98
N ILE A 12 -4.85 11.93 0.09
CA ILE A 12 -6.17 11.48 0.51
C ILE A 12 -6.66 12.44 1.59
N PRO A 13 -7.65 13.30 1.33
CA PRO A 13 -8.20 14.15 2.36
C PRO A 13 -9.03 13.31 3.36
N ALA A 14 -8.63 13.30 4.62
CA ALA A 14 -9.43 12.77 5.70
C ALA A 14 -10.09 13.95 6.44
N VAL A 15 -11.41 13.96 6.51
CA VAL A 15 -12.16 14.98 7.25
C VAL A 15 -12.37 14.50 8.68
N HIS A 16 -11.85 15.22 9.65
CA HIS A 16 -12.03 14.92 11.06
C HIS A 16 -13.26 15.65 11.63
N LYS A 17 -13.85 15.11 12.72
CA LYS A 17 -15.02 15.65 13.47
C LYS A 17 -14.92 17.12 13.87
N ALA A 18 -13.76 17.75 13.78
CA ALA A 18 -13.50 19.16 14.09
C ALA A 18 -13.38 20.07 12.87
N GLY A 19 -13.82 19.64 11.69
CA GLY A 19 -13.81 20.48 10.47
C GLY A 19 -12.42 20.78 9.91
N ARG A 20 -11.36 20.12 10.38
CA ARG A 20 -10.03 20.23 9.79
C ARG A 20 -9.82 19.12 8.78
N ILE A 21 -9.50 19.51 7.57
CA ILE A 21 -9.08 18.59 6.51
C ILE A 21 -7.73 17.99 6.95
N GLN A 22 -7.70 16.71 7.17
CA GLN A 22 -6.48 15.96 7.42
C GLN A 22 -5.99 15.41 6.08
N THR A 23 -4.84 15.86 5.64
CA THR A 23 -4.20 15.34 4.44
C THR A 23 -3.30 14.18 4.84
N CYS A 24 -3.64 12.98 4.41
CA CYS A 24 -2.71 11.87 4.34
C CYS A 24 -1.95 12.02 3.02
N SER A 25 -0.66 12.26 3.08
CA SER A 25 0.17 12.32 1.88
C SER A 25 0.95 11.02 1.77
N ILE A 26 0.62 10.22 0.77
CA ILE A 26 1.40 9.05 0.40
C ILE A 26 2.41 9.52 -0.64
N GLN A 27 3.68 9.50 -0.27
CA GLN A 27 4.77 9.80 -1.18
C GLN A 27 5.30 8.47 -1.73
N ILE A 28 4.93 8.15 -2.95
CA ILE A 28 5.44 6.97 -3.63
C ILE A 28 6.62 7.43 -4.48
N LEU A 29 7.81 7.09 -4.08
CA LEU A 29 9.00 7.27 -4.89
C LEU A 29 9.11 6.07 -5.84
N THR A 30 8.58 6.22 -7.05
CA THR A 30 8.85 5.30 -8.14
C THR A 30 10.10 5.78 -8.88
N ASP A 31 11.27 5.69 -8.25
CA ASP A 31 12.50 5.97 -8.93
C ASP A 31 13.15 4.67 -9.39
N SER A 32 13.45 4.58 -10.68
CA SER A 32 14.22 3.48 -11.25
C SER A 32 15.62 3.35 -10.65
N ASP A 33 16.14 4.41 -10.01
CA ASP A 33 17.44 4.46 -9.38
C ASP A 33 17.46 3.89 -7.95
N ILE A 34 16.31 3.74 -7.26
CA ILE A 34 16.23 3.08 -5.95
C ILE A 34 16.54 1.58 -6.01
N ARG A 35 16.54 0.97 -7.19
CA ARG A 35 16.85 -0.44 -7.40
C ARG A 35 18.29 -0.84 -7.03
N THR A 36 19.14 0.11 -6.71
CA THR A 36 20.58 -0.13 -6.44
C THR A 36 21.06 0.45 -5.12
N ALA A 37 20.26 0.36 -4.06
CA ALA A 37 20.71 0.76 -2.74
C ALA A 37 21.70 -0.29 -2.20
N THR A 38 22.93 0.14 -1.95
CA THR A 38 23.90 -0.60 -1.14
C THR A 38 23.91 0.01 0.24
N PHE A 39 23.57 -0.79 1.26
CA PHE A 39 23.60 -0.33 2.64
C PHE A 39 23.93 -1.48 3.59
N ASN A 40 24.52 -1.12 4.74
CA ASN A 40 24.78 -2.04 5.83
C ASN A 40 23.85 -1.71 7.00
N VAL A 41 23.36 -2.74 7.65
CA VAL A 41 22.52 -2.63 8.85
C VAL A 41 23.15 -3.48 9.94
N ASP A 42 23.37 -2.91 11.12
CA ASP A 42 23.69 -3.66 12.32
C ASP A 42 22.40 -3.95 13.11
N ILE A 43 22.16 -5.21 13.41
CA ILE A 43 21.04 -5.62 14.24
C ILE A 43 21.61 -6.47 15.39
N ASN A 44 21.64 -5.91 16.58
CA ASN A 44 22.14 -6.57 17.79
C ASN A 44 23.59 -7.09 17.66
N GLY A 45 24.47 -6.31 16.99
CA GLY A 45 25.87 -6.68 16.76
C GLY A 45 26.09 -7.62 15.57
N GLN A 46 25.06 -7.95 14.84
CA GLN A 46 25.17 -8.69 13.57
C GLN A 46 25.03 -7.74 12.38
N GLU A 47 26.06 -7.65 11.58
CA GLU A 47 26.07 -6.82 10.38
C GLU A 47 25.45 -7.55 9.18
N TYR A 48 24.53 -6.87 8.49
CA TYR A 48 23.92 -7.32 7.25
C TYR A 48 24.28 -6.33 6.14
N SER A 49 24.83 -6.84 5.05
CA SER A 49 25.17 -6.06 3.87
C SER A 49 24.20 -6.35 2.74
N PHE A 50 23.63 -5.29 2.15
CA PHE A 50 22.70 -5.37 1.04
C PHE A 50 23.31 -4.66 -0.17
N GLN A 51 23.36 -5.38 -1.30
CA GLN A 51 23.81 -4.82 -2.58
C GLN A 51 22.70 -4.97 -3.61
N ASN A 52 22.41 -3.89 -4.35
CA ASN A 52 21.34 -3.86 -5.35
C ASN A 52 19.97 -4.29 -4.79
N ALA A 53 19.69 -3.96 -3.53
CA ALA A 53 18.45 -4.31 -2.88
C ALA A 53 17.29 -3.44 -3.37
N LEU A 54 16.11 -4.06 -3.52
CA LEU A 54 14.88 -3.33 -3.77
C LEU A 54 14.38 -2.73 -2.46
N GLY A 55 14.13 -1.43 -2.45
CA GLY A 55 13.56 -0.71 -1.33
C GLY A 55 12.19 -0.13 -1.65
N TYR A 56 11.39 0.01 -0.60
CA TYR A 56 10.13 0.73 -0.64
C TYR A 56 10.12 1.75 0.50
N TRP A 57 9.71 2.96 0.19
CA TRP A 57 9.55 4.02 1.18
C TRP A 57 8.19 4.69 1.02
N GLU A 58 7.45 4.73 2.11
CA GLU A 58 6.15 5.37 2.22
C GLU A 58 6.06 6.08 3.58
N GLY A 59 5.26 7.12 3.67
CA GLY A 59 5.02 7.81 4.92
C GLY A 59 3.65 8.48 4.94
N ASP A 60 2.98 8.33 6.06
CA ASP A 60 1.71 8.96 6.36
C ASP A 60 1.86 10.01 7.45
N ARG A 61 1.08 11.08 7.35
CA ARG A 61 1.00 12.10 8.38
C ARG A 61 -0.45 12.39 8.71
N GLY A 62 -0.85 12.11 9.96
CA GLY A 62 -2.21 12.34 10.40
C GLY A 62 -2.36 12.19 11.92
N LYS A 63 -3.52 12.59 12.46
CA LYS A 63 -3.86 12.42 13.88
C LYS A 63 -4.47 11.06 14.20
N SER A 64 -5.03 10.38 13.21
CA SER A 64 -5.65 9.06 13.36
C SER A 64 -5.53 8.27 12.10
N PHE A 65 -5.34 6.96 12.23
CA PHE A 65 -5.54 6.03 11.11
C PHE A 65 -7.04 5.87 10.82
N PRO A 66 -7.42 5.54 9.58
CA PRO A 66 -8.79 5.19 9.24
C PRO A 66 -9.33 4.09 10.16
N LYS A 67 -10.64 4.10 10.46
CA LYS A 67 -11.24 3.10 11.34
C LYS A 67 -11.11 1.69 10.76
N ARG A 68 -11.41 1.55 9.47
CA ARG A 68 -11.24 0.31 8.71
C ARG A 68 -10.36 0.61 7.49
N TYR A 69 -9.35 -0.21 7.30
CA TYR A 69 -8.48 -0.09 6.14
C TYR A 69 -7.77 -1.40 5.85
N ILE A 70 -7.26 -1.47 4.64
CA ILE A 70 -6.35 -2.49 4.16
C ILE A 70 -5.19 -1.76 3.51
N TRP A 71 -4.00 -2.20 3.81
CA TRP A 71 -2.81 -1.74 3.14
C TRP A 71 -1.94 -2.95 2.79
N THR A 72 -1.34 -2.94 1.61
CA THR A 72 -0.40 -3.97 1.19
C THR A 72 0.63 -3.43 0.22
N GLN A 73 1.84 -3.94 0.32
CA GLN A 73 2.96 -3.60 -0.53
C GLN A 73 3.79 -4.84 -0.83
N CYS A 74 4.33 -4.90 -2.06
CA CYS A 74 5.26 -5.94 -2.47
C CYS A 74 6.20 -5.44 -3.56
N CYS A 75 7.50 -5.73 -3.42
CA CYS A 75 8.46 -5.64 -4.51
C CYS A 75 8.74 -7.04 -5.06
N PHE A 76 8.82 -7.16 -6.37
CA PHE A 76 9.07 -8.41 -7.08
C PHE A 76 9.97 -8.14 -8.30
N PRO A 77 10.59 -9.16 -8.93
CA PRO A 77 11.65 -8.95 -9.92
C PRO A 77 11.28 -8.01 -11.08
N GLU A 78 10.04 -8.06 -11.55
CA GLU A 78 9.60 -7.25 -12.69
C GLU A 78 8.93 -5.95 -12.29
N GLY A 79 8.79 -5.65 -10.99
CA GLY A 79 8.13 -4.43 -10.54
C GLY A 79 7.80 -4.35 -9.06
N SER A 80 6.77 -3.58 -8.77
CA SER A 80 6.25 -3.42 -7.41
C SER A 80 4.77 -3.08 -7.45
N LEU A 81 4.10 -3.27 -6.34
CA LEU A 81 2.73 -2.82 -6.15
C LEU A 81 2.52 -2.27 -4.74
N MET A 82 1.59 -1.35 -4.63
CA MET A 82 1.00 -0.92 -3.36
C MET A 82 -0.50 -0.74 -3.58
N LEU A 83 -1.29 -1.10 -2.58
CA LEU A 83 -2.72 -0.83 -2.53
C LEU A 83 -3.09 -0.41 -1.12
N SER A 84 -3.81 0.69 -1.02
CA SER A 84 -4.50 1.14 0.19
C SER A 84 -5.99 1.28 -0.11
N VAL A 85 -6.81 0.68 0.75
CA VAL A 85 -8.27 0.81 0.74
C VAL A 85 -8.70 1.20 2.13
N ALA A 86 -9.42 2.30 2.28
CA ALA A 86 -9.77 2.82 3.60
C ALA A 86 -11.16 3.44 3.61
N ASP A 87 -11.85 3.34 4.74
CA ASP A 87 -13.07 4.08 5.00
C ASP A 87 -12.73 5.50 5.45
N ILE A 88 -13.01 6.45 4.59
CA ILE A 88 -12.73 7.87 4.79
C ILE A 88 -14.01 8.56 5.31
N PRO A 89 -14.00 9.18 6.50
CA PRO A 89 -15.14 9.91 7.01
C PRO A 89 -15.42 11.16 6.17
N LEU A 90 -16.66 11.36 5.77
CA LEU A 90 -17.12 12.49 5.00
C LEU A 90 -18.53 12.91 5.45
N ALA A 91 -18.66 14.12 6.02
CA ALA A 91 -19.94 14.76 6.36
C ALA A 91 -20.95 13.83 7.09
N GLY A 92 -20.49 13.08 8.11
CA GLY A 92 -21.33 12.18 8.91
C GLY A 92 -21.55 10.79 8.32
N SER A 93 -20.94 10.52 7.15
CA SER A 93 -20.93 9.21 6.50
C SER A 93 -19.48 8.77 6.25
N TYR A 94 -19.32 7.69 5.51
CA TYR A 94 -18.01 7.17 5.07
C TYR A 94 -18.07 6.87 3.58
N PHE A 95 -16.97 7.13 2.87
CA PHE A 95 -16.78 6.57 1.54
C PHE A 95 -15.52 5.70 1.53
N THR A 96 -15.49 4.70 0.68
CA THR A 96 -14.32 3.83 0.52
C THR A 96 -13.34 4.49 -0.45
N GLY A 97 -12.24 5.00 0.09
CA GLY A 97 -11.12 5.53 -0.67
C GLY A 97 -10.20 4.39 -1.11
N ILE A 98 -9.76 4.45 -2.35
CA ILE A 98 -8.82 3.51 -2.94
C ILE A 98 -7.67 4.32 -3.53
N ILE A 99 -6.45 3.94 -3.20
CA ILE A 99 -5.24 4.42 -3.85
C ILE A 99 -4.24 3.30 -3.96
N GLY A 100 -3.55 3.23 -5.08
CA GLY A 100 -2.52 2.24 -5.31
C GLY A 100 -1.88 2.39 -6.67
N PHE A 101 -0.90 1.56 -6.90
CA PHE A 101 -0.25 1.42 -8.18
C PHE A 101 0.24 -0.01 -8.38
N VAL A 102 0.39 -0.38 -9.62
CA VAL A 102 1.16 -1.54 -10.07
C VAL A 102 2.20 -1.02 -11.04
N LEU A 103 3.48 -1.18 -10.69
CA LEU A 103 4.59 -0.98 -11.60
C LEU A 103 4.95 -2.36 -12.19
N TRP A 104 4.82 -2.52 -13.49
CA TRP A 104 5.12 -3.75 -14.20
C TRP A 104 5.99 -3.49 -15.42
N LYS A 105 7.21 -4.03 -15.42
CA LYS A 105 8.18 -3.88 -16.53
C LYS A 105 8.35 -2.41 -16.97
N GLY A 106 8.46 -1.50 -15.99
CA GLY A 106 8.64 -0.07 -16.24
C GLY A 106 7.35 0.71 -16.57
N LYS A 107 6.19 0.04 -16.66
CA LYS A 107 4.90 0.70 -16.88
C LYS A 107 4.12 0.79 -15.57
N GLU A 108 3.69 2.01 -15.21
CA GLU A 108 2.82 2.25 -14.06
C GLU A 108 1.34 2.13 -14.46
N TYR A 109 0.58 1.41 -13.65
CA TYR A 109 -0.88 1.33 -13.67
C TYR A 109 -1.38 1.89 -12.34
N ARG A 110 -1.92 3.09 -12.37
CA ARG A 110 -2.48 3.74 -11.19
C ARG A 110 -3.89 3.24 -10.92
N ILE A 111 -4.19 2.93 -9.66
CA ILE A 111 -5.48 2.48 -9.18
C ILE A 111 -5.97 3.48 -8.15
N ALA A 112 -7.08 4.19 -8.44
CA ALA A 112 -7.56 5.22 -7.53
C ALA A 112 -9.07 5.45 -7.69
N THR A 113 -9.73 5.82 -6.60
CA THR A 113 -11.17 6.16 -6.60
C THR A 113 -11.48 7.26 -7.61
N TYR A 114 -10.63 8.29 -7.70
CA TYR A 114 -10.82 9.39 -8.67
C TYR A 114 -10.58 8.98 -10.13
N LEU A 115 -10.05 7.78 -10.38
CA LEU A 115 -9.93 7.16 -11.70
C LEU A 115 -11.01 6.09 -11.94
N GLY A 116 -12.01 6.02 -11.07
CA GLY A 116 -13.12 5.05 -11.17
C GLY A 116 -12.81 3.68 -10.57
N ALA A 117 -11.77 3.55 -9.75
CA ALA A 117 -11.55 2.32 -9.00
C ALA A 117 -12.66 2.08 -7.99
N ARG A 118 -13.10 0.84 -7.88
CA ARG A 118 -14.10 0.39 -6.92
C ARG A 118 -13.76 -0.96 -6.35
N VAL A 119 -14.13 -1.15 -5.09
CA VAL A 119 -14.06 -2.44 -4.42
C VAL A 119 -15.20 -3.32 -4.92
N VAL A 120 -14.87 -4.54 -5.32
CA VAL A 120 -15.87 -5.57 -5.67
C VAL A 120 -15.93 -6.67 -4.63
N GLN A 121 -14.88 -6.81 -3.81
CA GLN A 121 -14.86 -7.77 -2.69
C GLN A 121 -13.88 -7.30 -1.62
N ILE A 122 -14.33 -7.30 -0.36
CA ILE A 122 -13.49 -7.25 0.86
C ILE A 122 -14.14 -8.22 1.85
N GLN A 123 -13.64 -9.43 1.90
CA GLN A 123 -14.05 -10.44 2.88
C GLN A 123 -13.05 -11.58 2.94
N ASN A 124 -12.95 -12.26 4.09
CA ASN A 124 -12.07 -13.42 4.26
C ASN A 124 -10.62 -13.16 3.84
N LYS A 125 -10.12 -11.95 4.13
CA LYS A 125 -8.76 -11.51 3.76
C LYS A 125 -8.50 -11.49 2.23
N ILE A 126 -9.56 -11.39 1.44
CA ILE A 126 -9.52 -11.23 -0.02
C ILE A 126 -9.99 -9.82 -0.34
N VAL A 127 -9.22 -9.13 -1.17
CA VAL A 127 -9.54 -7.81 -1.71
C VAL A 127 -9.52 -7.89 -3.22
N ARG A 128 -10.61 -7.44 -3.85
CA ARG A 128 -10.68 -7.32 -5.32
C ARG A 128 -11.11 -5.91 -5.69
N ILE A 129 -10.32 -5.30 -6.53
CA ILE A 129 -10.53 -3.94 -7.06
C ILE A 129 -10.66 -4.03 -8.56
N ILE A 130 -11.60 -3.27 -9.12
CA ILE A 130 -11.72 -3.07 -10.57
C ILE A 130 -11.65 -1.58 -10.90
N GLN A 131 -11.05 -1.25 -12.04
CA GLN A 131 -10.98 0.10 -12.60
C GLN A 131 -10.98 0.00 -14.14
N GLY A 132 -12.11 0.28 -14.76
CA GLY A 132 -12.24 0.05 -16.22
C GLY A 132 -11.92 -1.40 -16.57
N SER A 133 -10.84 -1.60 -17.33
CA SER A 133 -10.36 -2.94 -17.73
C SER A 133 -9.26 -3.50 -16.81
N LEU A 134 -8.93 -2.81 -15.71
CA LEU A 134 -7.98 -3.29 -14.73
C LEU A 134 -8.70 -4.08 -13.65
N GLU A 135 -8.09 -5.18 -13.21
CA GLU A 135 -8.52 -5.94 -12.04
C GLU A 135 -7.30 -6.32 -11.21
N LEU A 136 -7.32 -5.95 -9.93
CA LEU A 136 -6.33 -6.38 -8.94
C LEU A 136 -7.01 -7.23 -7.88
N GLU A 137 -6.50 -8.44 -7.70
CA GLU A 137 -6.89 -9.33 -6.62
C GLU A 137 -5.71 -9.57 -5.70
N VAL A 138 -5.97 -9.44 -4.39
CA VAL A 138 -5.00 -9.67 -3.32
C VAL A 138 -5.62 -10.61 -2.30
N ARG A 139 -4.88 -11.63 -1.87
CA ARG A 139 -5.31 -12.57 -0.81
C ARG A 139 -4.21 -12.72 0.23
N LEU A 140 -4.49 -12.35 1.47
CA LEU A 140 -3.60 -12.64 2.59
C LEU A 140 -3.75 -14.11 2.99
N LEU A 141 -2.71 -14.90 2.72
CA LEU A 141 -2.70 -16.35 2.96
C LEU A 141 -2.18 -16.68 4.37
N LYS A 142 -1.13 -15.97 4.81
CA LYS A 142 -0.56 -16.13 6.15
C LYS A 142 -0.05 -14.79 6.66
N ALA A 143 -0.57 -14.35 7.79
CA ALA A 143 -0.14 -13.12 8.47
C ALA A 143 0.97 -13.40 9.49
N SER A 144 1.80 -12.40 9.78
CA SER A 144 2.73 -12.42 10.93
C SER A 144 2.13 -11.74 12.18
N ASN A 145 1.13 -10.87 12.02
CA ASN A 145 0.31 -10.22 13.05
C ASN A 145 1.13 -9.65 14.23
N ARG A 146 2.05 -8.75 13.96
CA ARG A 146 2.77 -8.04 15.01
C ARG A 146 1.97 -6.83 15.47
N PRO A 147 1.69 -6.68 16.77
CA PRO A 147 0.99 -5.51 17.28
C PRO A 147 1.88 -4.28 17.15
N LEU A 148 1.33 -3.20 16.64
CA LEU A 148 1.97 -1.90 16.49
C LEU A 148 1.05 -0.82 17.07
N LYS A 149 1.64 0.19 17.71
CA LYS A 149 0.89 1.37 18.17
C LYS A 149 0.66 2.32 17.01
N ALA A 150 -0.57 2.77 16.88
CA ALA A 150 -1.01 3.70 15.85
C ALA A 150 -1.72 4.91 16.48
N PRO A 151 -1.72 6.06 15.80
CA PRO A 151 -2.37 7.26 16.33
C PRO A 151 -3.89 7.14 16.32
N LYS A 152 -4.49 7.64 17.41
CA LYS A 152 -5.91 7.90 17.57
C LYS A 152 -6.08 9.26 18.26
N ASP A 153 -6.69 10.21 17.57
CA ASP A 153 -6.90 11.58 18.04
C ASP A 153 -5.61 12.34 18.46
N GLY A 154 -4.48 11.94 17.90
CA GLY A 154 -3.16 12.52 18.17
C GLY A 154 -2.27 11.68 19.08
N ASP A 155 -2.83 10.73 19.82
CA ASP A 155 -2.11 9.88 20.76
C ASP A 155 -1.89 8.46 20.18
N MET A 156 -0.76 7.82 20.51
CA MET A 156 -0.40 6.47 20.05
C MET A 156 -1.13 5.38 20.87
N MET A 157 -2.47 5.43 20.87
CA MET A 157 -3.32 4.59 21.72
C MET A 157 -3.95 3.40 21.01
N ARG A 158 -4.12 3.47 19.70
CA ARG A 158 -4.70 2.34 18.92
C ARG A 158 -3.65 1.25 18.75
N THR A 159 -4.05 0.00 18.86
CA THR A 159 -3.23 -1.14 18.42
C THR A 159 -3.75 -1.64 17.08
N ILE A 160 -2.85 -1.74 16.11
CA ILE A 160 -3.09 -2.35 14.80
C ILE A 160 -2.21 -3.60 14.65
N HIS A 161 -2.49 -4.42 13.65
CA HIS A 161 -1.73 -5.63 13.38
C HIS A 161 -1.01 -5.51 12.05
N GLU A 162 0.29 -5.29 12.12
CA GLU A 162 1.15 -5.22 10.96
C GLU A 162 1.77 -6.59 10.64
N SER A 163 1.89 -6.89 9.37
CA SER A 163 2.62 -8.03 8.86
C SER A 163 3.67 -7.54 7.87
N ALA A 164 4.87 -7.25 8.37
CA ALA A 164 6.00 -6.76 7.54
C ALA A 164 6.55 -7.83 6.58
N ALA A 165 6.34 -9.11 6.90
CA ALA A 165 6.65 -10.23 6.03
C ALA A 165 5.53 -11.27 6.17
N CYS A 166 4.72 -11.42 5.14
CA CYS A 166 3.57 -12.33 5.14
C CYS A 166 3.42 -13.02 3.79
N ARG A 167 2.67 -14.11 3.77
CA ARG A 167 2.37 -14.81 2.54
C ARG A 167 1.11 -14.25 1.91
N VAL A 168 1.27 -13.73 0.68
CA VAL A 168 0.20 -13.08 -0.09
C VAL A 168 0.18 -13.61 -1.51
N TYR A 169 -1.01 -13.81 -2.03
CA TYR A 169 -1.26 -14.03 -3.45
C TYR A 169 -1.68 -12.72 -4.10
N TYR A 170 -1.09 -12.42 -5.25
CA TYR A 170 -1.44 -11.27 -6.09
C TYR A 170 -1.79 -11.75 -7.50
N ARG A 171 -2.84 -11.16 -8.08
CA ARG A 171 -3.20 -11.31 -9.49
C ARG A 171 -3.57 -9.95 -10.05
N PHE A 172 -2.95 -9.57 -11.16
CA PHE A 172 -3.27 -8.35 -11.86
C PHE A 172 -3.58 -8.60 -13.32
N CYS A 173 -4.75 -8.12 -13.74
CA CYS A 173 -5.27 -8.27 -15.09
C CYS A 173 -5.48 -6.90 -15.74
N VAL A 174 -5.27 -6.86 -17.03
CA VAL A 174 -5.60 -5.73 -17.92
C VAL A 174 -6.51 -6.24 -19.03
N ARG A 175 -6.97 -5.36 -19.93
CA ARG A 175 -7.85 -5.73 -21.05
C ARG A 175 -7.36 -6.94 -21.86
N THR A 176 -6.05 -7.07 -22.05
CA THR A 176 -5.43 -8.13 -22.86
C THR A 176 -5.19 -9.43 -22.11
N GLY A 177 -5.51 -9.50 -20.83
CA GLY A 177 -5.35 -10.69 -20.00
C GLY A 177 -4.57 -10.45 -18.71
N THR A 178 -4.13 -11.53 -18.07
CA THR A 178 -3.38 -11.48 -16.83
C THR A 178 -1.93 -11.09 -17.09
N LEU A 179 -1.47 -10.00 -16.47
CA LEU A 179 -0.07 -9.58 -16.56
C LEU A 179 0.81 -10.39 -15.61
N PHE A 180 0.32 -10.63 -14.38
CA PHE A 180 1.00 -11.50 -13.44
C PHE A 180 0.02 -12.17 -12.47
N CYS A 181 0.49 -13.28 -11.92
CA CYS A 181 -0.17 -14.05 -10.88
C CYS A 181 0.92 -14.80 -10.12
N PHE A 182 1.10 -14.49 -8.83
CA PHE A 182 2.12 -15.14 -8.01
C PHE A 182 1.79 -15.11 -6.52
N GLU A 183 2.44 -16.00 -5.76
CA GLU A 183 2.50 -15.95 -4.30
C GLU A 183 3.90 -15.50 -3.86
N THR A 184 3.98 -14.82 -2.73
CA THR A 184 5.22 -14.37 -2.12
C THR A 184 5.13 -14.37 -0.60
N ASP A 185 6.23 -14.65 0.08
CA ASP A 185 6.39 -14.50 1.53
C ASP A 185 7.05 -13.15 1.91
N ARG A 186 7.22 -12.25 0.93
CA ARG A 186 7.94 -10.97 1.08
C ARG A 186 7.03 -9.76 0.97
N ALA A 187 5.73 -9.94 1.18
CA ALA A 187 4.78 -8.84 1.17
C ALA A 187 4.61 -8.25 2.56
N SER A 188 4.31 -6.94 2.62
CA SER A 188 3.76 -6.30 3.81
C SER A 188 2.25 -6.21 3.67
N PHE A 189 1.53 -6.42 4.78
CA PHE A 189 0.07 -6.40 4.77
C PHE A 189 -0.50 -5.95 6.11
N GLU A 190 -1.45 -5.04 6.06
CA GLU A 190 -2.31 -4.67 7.18
C GLU A 190 -3.76 -4.93 6.79
N TYR A 191 -4.51 -5.60 7.66
CA TYR A 191 -5.92 -5.91 7.42
C TYR A 191 -6.74 -5.55 8.67
N GLU A 192 -7.25 -4.33 8.69
CA GLU A 192 -8.06 -3.75 9.77
C GLU A 192 -9.53 -3.60 9.33
N TYR A 193 -10.02 -4.54 8.54
CA TYR A 193 -11.41 -4.63 8.07
C TYR A 193 -12.16 -5.69 8.86
N VAL A 194 -12.50 -5.36 10.10
CA VAL A 194 -13.25 -6.19 11.06
C VAL A 194 -14.55 -5.51 11.45
#